data_26881088c5800af7931824d1fc642e49
#
_entry.id   26881088c5800af7931824d1fc642e49
#
_cell.length_a   1.000
_cell.length_b   1.000
_cell.length_c   1.000
_cell.angle_alpha   90.00
_cell.angle_beta   90.00
_cell.angle_gamma   90.00
#
_symmetry.space_group_name_H-M   'P 1'
#
loop_
_entity.id
_entity.type
_entity.pdbx_description
1 polymer ?
#
loop_
_entity_poly.entity_id
_entity_poly.type
_entity_poly.pdbx_seq_one_letter_code
_entity_poly.pdbx_strand_id
1 'polypeptide(L)'
;MTEQDRFFLDKSDPSSWRAVNAFSRKVGAAAEDAGTPASVVELVNVRVSQLNGCAFCLDLHVRKAEAAGVTAQQLAVLPAWRDTVLFNAVERAALIIAETATLLPDENTRHAEQAAAREALNDEQYSALQWTAIAINAFNRISILSGHPVRPRKTASAPAGATTSSGGAR
;
A
#
# COMPACT_ATOMS: atom_id res chain seq x y z
N MET A 1 20.16 -16.63 -5.46
CA MET A 1 20.35 -15.64 -6.54
C MET A 1 21.22 -14.53 -5.94
N THR A 2 22.44 -14.34 -6.42
CA THR A 2 23.34 -13.27 -5.95
C THR A 2 22.84 -11.91 -6.47
N GLU A 3 23.34 -10.81 -5.91
CA GLU A 3 22.95 -9.46 -6.36
C GLU A 3 23.35 -9.22 -7.83
N GLN A 4 24.37 -9.94 -8.33
CA GLN A 4 24.84 -9.89 -9.70
C GLN A 4 23.95 -10.62 -10.72
N ASP A 5 23.10 -11.54 -10.26
CA ASP A 5 22.20 -12.34 -11.13
C ASP A 5 20.82 -11.68 -11.33
N ARG A 6 20.59 -10.50 -10.75
CA ARG A 6 19.28 -9.83 -10.82
C ARG A 6 19.10 -9.09 -12.12
N PHE A 7 17.99 -9.34 -12.78
CA PHE A 7 17.56 -8.59 -13.94
C PHE A 7 16.51 -7.54 -13.54
N PHE A 8 16.89 -6.27 -13.64
CA PHE A 8 16.03 -5.16 -13.22
C PHE A 8 15.20 -4.66 -14.40
N LEU A 9 13.90 -4.92 -14.40
CA LEU A 9 12.96 -4.49 -15.45
C LEU A 9 12.90 -2.96 -15.60
N ASP A 10 12.95 -2.23 -14.50
CA ASP A 10 12.96 -0.76 -14.46
C ASP A 10 14.21 -0.14 -15.10
N LYS A 11 15.30 -0.92 -15.23
CA LYS A 11 16.55 -0.49 -15.86
C LYS A 11 16.73 -1.03 -17.29
N SER A 12 16.13 -2.18 -17.57
CA SER A 12 16.32 -2.87 -18.86
C SER A 12 15.62 -2.15 -20.02
N ASP A 13 14.46 -1.54 -19.74
CA ASP A 13 13.73 -0.70 -20.71
C ASP A 13 13.28 0.61 -20.07
N PRO A 14 14.11 1.65 -20.18
CA PRO A 14 13.78 2.97 -19.63
C PRO A 14 12.52 3.61 -20.25
N SER A 15 12.10 3.20 -21.45
CA SER A 15 10.90 3.74 -22.10
C SER A 15 9.64 3.21 -21.46
N SER A 16 9.55 1.90 -21.25
CA SER A 16 8.45 1.26 -20.52
C SER A 16 8.38 1.74 -19.07
N TRP A 17 9.55 1.88 -18.42
CA TRP A 17 9.60 2.41 -17.05
C TRP A 17 9.06 3.84 -16.97
N ARG A 18 9.39 4.73 -17.91
CA ARG A 18 8.82 6.09 -17.97
C ARG A 18 7.31 6.07 -18.17
N ALA A 19 6.80 5.19 -19.04
CA ALA A 19 5.36 5.07 -19.31
C ALA A 19 4.59 4.61 -18.06
N VAL A 20 5.08 3.58 -17.36
CA VAL A 20 4.45 3.07 -16.12
C VAL A 20 4.48 4.14 -15.01
N ASN A 21 5.58 4.88 -14.86
CA ASN A 21 5.64 5.99 -13.91
C ASN A 21 4.70 7.15 -14.28
N ALA A 22 4.54 7.46 -15.58
CA ALA A 22 3.58 8.45 -16.02
C ALA A 22 2.14 8.01 -15.74
N PHE A 23 1.83 6.74 -15.94
CA PHE A 23 0.55 6.14 -15.57
C PHE A 23 0.30 6.27 -14.07
N SER A 24 1.24 5.89 -13.21
CA SER A 24 1.11 5.99 -11.76
C SER A 24 0.86 7.44 -11.29
N ARG A 25 1.59 8.42 -11.85
CA ARG A 25 1.35 9.83 -11.53
C ARG A 25 -0.05 10.28 -11.92
N LYS A 26 -0.55 9.84 -13.09
CA LYS A 26 -1.90 10.18 -13.54
C LYS A 26 -2.97 9.57 -12.65
N VAL A 27 -2.76 8.32 -12.21
CA VAL A 27 -3.66 7.65 -11.25
C VAL A 27 -3.66 8.39 -9.90
N GLY A 28 -2.48 8.78 -9.40
CA GLY A 28 -2.38 9.56 -8.16
C GLY A 28 -3.11 10.90 -8.23
N ALA A 29 -2.93 11.63 -9.34
CA ALA A 29 -3.65 12.88 -9.58
C ALA A 29 -5.18 12.69 -9.65
N ALA A 30 -5.64 11.63 -10.32
CA ALA A 30 -7.08 11.32 -10.37
C ALA A 30 -7.67 10.99 -8.99
N ALA A 31 -6.91 10.32 -8.13
CA ALA A 31 -7.35 10.05 -6.75
C ALA A 31 -7.43 11.34 -5.91
N GLU A 32 -6.47 12.26 -6.08
CA GLU A 32 -6.48 13.57 -5.45
C GLU A 32 -7.65 14.43 -5.95
N ASP A 33 -7.86 14.49 -7.27
CA ASP A 33 -8.98 15.22 -7.90
C ASP A 33 -10.34 14.69 -7.45
N ALA A 34 -10.47 13.37 -7.22
CA ALA A 34 -11.66 12.72 -6.68
C ALA A 34 -11.86 12.97 -5.16
N GLY A 35 -10.95 13.69 -4.50
CA GLY A 35 -10.99 13.92 -3.06
C GLY A 35 -10.77 12.67 -2.22
N THR A 36 -10.09 11.65 -2.76
CA THR A 36 -9.76 10.43 -2.02
C THR A 36 -8.62 10.71 -1.06
N PRO A 37 -8.78 10.48 0.26
CA PRO A 37 -7.70 10.71 1.22
C PRO A 37 -6.45 9.89 0.91
N ALA A 38 -5.27 10.47 1.08
CA ALA A 38 -4.00 9.78 0.86
C ALA A 38 -3.86 8.50 1.71
N SER A 39 -4.42 8.50 2.93
CA SER A 39 -4.47 7.31 3.80
C SER A 39 -5.22 6.15 3.16
N VAL A 40 -6.35 6.43 2.49
CA VAL A 40 -7.17 5.42 1.79
C VAL A 40 -6.40 4.85 0.58
N VAL A 41 -5.76 5.72 -0.21
CA VAL A 41 -4.90 5.31 -1.34
C VAL A 41 -3.77 4.39 -0.85
N GLU A 42 -3.12 4.74 0.25
CA GLU A 42 -2.02 3.94 0.78
C GLU A 42 -2.51 2.63 1.44
N LEU A 43 -3.71 2.57 2.02
CA LEU A 43 -4.31 1.31 2.47
C LEU A 43 -4.50 0.33 1.29
N VAL A 44 -4.95 0.81 0.12
CA VAL A 44 -5.03 -0.02 -1.10
C VAL A 44 -3.64 -0.51 -1.50
N ASN A 45 -2.65 0.38 -1.55
CA ASN A 45 -1.28 0.04 -1.94
C ASN A 45 -0.67 -1.03 -1.01
N VAL A 46 -0.85 -0.87 0.31
CA VAL A 46 -0.36 -1.84 1.30
C VAL A 46 -1.09 -3.17 1.14
N ARG A 47 -2.44 -3.16 1.05
CA ARG A 47 -3.22 -4.40 0.97
C ARG A 47 -2.90 -5.21 -0.27
N VAL A 48 -2.85 -4.59 -1.44
CA VAL A 48 -2.45 -5.24 -2.70
C VAL A 48 -1.03 -5.81 -2.58
N SER A 49 -0.10 -5.06 -1.96
CA SER A 49 1.28 -5.51 -1.77
C SER A 49 1.39 -6.70 -0.80
N GLN A 50 0.49 -6.79 0.22
CA GLN A 50 0.36 -7.97 1.08
C GLN A 50 -0.09 -9.20 0.28
N LEU A 51 -1.16 -9.03 -0.51
CA LEU A 51 -1.73 -10.12 -1.33
C LEU A 51 -0.74 -10.67 -2.35
N ASN A 52 0.05 -9.80 -2.96
CA ASN A 52 1.07 -10.17 -3.95
C ASN A 52 2.41 -10.60 -3.32
N GLY A 53 2.63 -10.41 -2.02
CA GLY A 53 3.90 -10.73 -1.36
C GLY A 53 5.08 -9.85 -1.78
N CYS A 54 4.85 -8.58 -2.15
CA CYS A 54 5.88 -7.66 -2.57
C CYS A 54 6.57 -6.98 -1.37
N ALA A 55 7.66 -7.55 -0.87
CA ALA A 55 8.37 -7.00 0.30
C ALA A 55 8.85 -5.56 0.09
N PHE A 56 9.41 -5.23 -1.09
CA PHE A 56 9.86 -3.89 -1.44
C PHE A 56 8.70 -2.88 -1.41
N CYS A 57 7.57 -3.24 -2.00
CA CYS A 57 6.39 -2.38 -2.05
C CYS A 57 5.77 -2.21 -0.65
N LEU A 58 5.75 -3.28 0.16
CA LEU A 58 5.32 -3.20 1.55
C LEU A 58 6.17 -2.22 2.35
N ASP A 59 7.51 -2.34 2.28
CA ASP A 59 8.42 -1.42 2.97
C ASP A 59 8.19 0.04 2.57
N LEU A 60 7.88 0.29 1.29
CA LEU A 60 7.60 1.62 0.78
C LEU A 60 6.24 2.14 1.26
N HIS A 61 5.17 1.37 1.03
CA HIS A 61 3.80 1.84 1.20
C HIS A 61 3.34 1.83 2.66
N VAL A 62 3.87 0.97 3.54
CA VAL A 62 3.65 1.07 4.98
C VAL A 62 4.13 2.42 5.52
N ARG A 63 5.33 2.88 5.12
CA ARG A 63 5.83 4.20 5.55
C ARG A 63 4.98 5.36 5.03
N LYS A 64 4.51 5.26 3.79
CA LYS A 64 3.63 6.28 3.20
C LYS A 64 2.27 6.30 3.90
N ALA A 65 1.73 5.13 4.23
CA ALA A 65 0.49 4.99 4.98
C ALA A 65 0.60 5.62 6.38
N GLU A 66 1.69 5.35 7.11
CA GLU A 66 1.98 5.98 8.40
C GLU A 66 2.07 7.51 8.26
N ALA A 67 2.80 7.99 7.26
CA ALA A 67 2.91 9.43 6.97
C ALA A 67 1.56 10.07 6.58
N ALA A 68 0.65 9.31 5.99
CA ALA A 68 -0.71 9.74 5.65
C ALA A 68 -1.71 9.58 6.81
N GLY A 69 -1.27 9.13 7.99
CA GLY A 69 -2.08 9.02 9.20
C GLY A 69 -2.73 7.66 9.45
N VAL A 70 -2.40 6.62 8.66
CA VAL A 70 -2.80 5.25 8.98
C VAL A 70 -2.05 4.79 10.22
N THR A 71 -2.77 4.31 11.22
CA THR A 71 -2.16 3.91 12.50
C THR A 71 -1.41 2.58 12.39
N ALA A 72 -0.40 2.41 13.24
CA ALA A 72 0.30 1.12 13.35
C ALA A 72 -0.65 -0.04 13.70
N GLN A 73 -1.70 0.23 14.48
CA GLN A 73 -2.73 -0.75 14.79
C GLN A 73 -3.53 -1.17 13.56
N GLN A 74 -3.97 -0.21 12.72
CA GLN A 74 -4.64 -0.52 11.45
C GLN A 74 -3.75 -1.35 10.54
N LEU A 75 -2.48 -0.99 10.40
CA LEU A 75 -1.51 -1.73 9.58
C LEU A 75 -1.29 -3.16 10.09
N ALA A 76 -1.24 -3.35 11.41
CA ALA A 76 -1.06 -4.67 12.02
C ALA A 76 -2.23 -5.62 11.75
N VAL A 77 -3.48 -5.11 11.79
CA VAL A 77 -4.69 -5.91 11.60
C VAL A 77 -5.21 -5.87 10.15
N LEU A 78 -4.54 -5.16 9.25
CA LEU A 78 -4.96 -5.03 7.86
C LEU A 78 -5.22 -6.36 7.14
N PRO A 79 -4.46 -7.45 7.37
CA PRO A 79 -4.78 -8.75 6.78
C PRO A 79 -6.12 -9.33 7.21
N ALA A 80 -6.65 -8.92 8.36
CA ALA A 80 -7.92 -9.36 8.95
C ALA A 80 -8.93 -8.19 9.07
N TRP A 81 -8.87 -7.22 8.18
CA TRP A 81 -9.63 -5.97 8.26
C TRP A 81 -11.16 -6.19 8.34
N ARG A 82 -11.67 -7.31 7.81
CA ARG A 82 -13.11 -7.63 7.85
C ARG A 82 -13.60 -7.90 9.28
N ASP A 83 -12.73 -8.38 10.17
CA ASP A 83 -13.04 -8.80 11.54
C ASP A 83 -12.82 -7.68 12.58
N THR A 84 -12.62 -6.44 12.14
CA THR A 84 -12.37 -5.30 13.03
C THR A 84 -13.23 -4.09 12.66
N VAL A 85 -13.46 -3.20 13.63
CA VAL A 85 -14.18 -1.92 13.47
C VAL A 85 -13.24 -0.73 13.24
N LEU A 86 -11.94 -0.97 13.08
CA LEU A 86 -10.92 0.08 12.95
C LEU A 86 -10.92 0.79 11.59
N PHE A 87 -11.65 0.27 10.61
CA PHE A 87 -11.76 0.84 9.27
C PHE A 87 -13.17 1.40 9.05
N ASN A 88 -13.25 2.67 8.64
CA ASN A 88 -14.51 3.32 8.29
C ASN A 88 -15.07 2.79 6.94
N ALA A 89 -16.27 3.23 6.56
CA ALA A 89 -16.96 2.74 5.37
C ALA A 89 -16.15 2.95 4.08
N VAL A 90 -15.50 4.11 3.92
CA VAL A 90 -14.68 4.43 2.73
C VAL A 90 -13.42 3.57 2.69
N GLU A 91 -12.75 3.38 3.82
CA GLU A 91 -11.58 2.51 3.92
C GLU A 91 -11.93 1.04 3.63
N ARG A 92 -13.05 0.56 4.15
CA ARG A 92 -13.56 -0.80 3.87
C ARG A 92 -13.88 -0.99 2.39
N ALA A 93 -14.53 -0.01 1.76
CA ALA A 93 -14.80 -0.03 0.32
C ALA A 93 -13.50 -0.08 -0.51
N ALA A 94 -12.50 0.70 -0.13
CA ALA A 94 -11.18 0.69 -0.77
C ALA A 94 -10.47 -0.67 -0.62
N LEU A 95 -10.58 -1.30 0.54
CA LEU A 95 -10.02 -2.64 0.80
C LEU A 95 -10.74 -3.74 0.01
N ILE A 96 -12.06 -3.63 -0.17
CA ILE A 96 -12.82 -4.49 -1.08
C ILE A 96 -12.27 -4.37 -2.51
N ILE A 97 -12.07 -3.14 -3.00
CA ILE A 97 -11.51 -2.89 -4.33
C ILE A 97 -10.10 -3.49 -4.45
N ALA A 98 -9.25 -3.28 -3.44
CA ALA A 98 -7.89 -3.83 -3.42
C ALA A 98 -7.88 -5.36 -3.58
N GLU A 99 -8.73 -6.05 -2.82
CA GLU A 99 -8.83 -7.51 -2.88
C GLU A 99 -9.46 -7.99 -4.18
N THR A 100 -10.57 -7.39 -4.60
CA THR A 100 -11.30 -7.79 -5.81
C THR A 100 -10.46 -7.61 -7.08
N ALA A 101 -9.74 -6.48 -7.19
CA ALA A 101 -8.86 -6.21 -8.33
C ALA A 101 -7.60 -7.09 -8.35
N THR A 102 -7.19 -7.64 -7.20
CA THR A 102 -5.98 -8.45 -7.08
C THR A 102 -6.25 -9.94 -7.21
N LEU A 103 -7.30 -10.42 -6.54
CA LEU A 103 -7.64 -11.85 -6.47
C LEU A 103 -8.52 -12.31 -7.62
N LEU A 104 -9.26 -11.38 -8.27
CA LEU A 104 -10.19 -11.65 -9.36
C LEU A 104 -11.12 -12.83 -9.05
N PRO A 105 -11.96 -12.75 -8.00
CA PRO A 105 -12.86 -13.84 -7.62
C PRO A 105 -13.87 -14.13 -8.75
N ASP A 106 -14.66 -15.18 -8.58
CA ASP A 106 -15.73 -15.50 -9.53
C ASP A 106 -16.67 -14.29 -9.78
N GLU A 107 -17.38 -14.34 -10.88
CA GLU A 107 -18.19 -13.21 -11.36
C GLU A 107 -19.25 -12.75 -10.34
N ASN A 108 -19.94 -13.68 -9.70
CA ASN A 108 -21.00 -13.35 -8.75
C ASN A 108 -20.42 -12.67 -7.50
N THR A 109 -19.37 -13.24 -6.94
CA THR A 109 -18.63 -12.66 -5.79
C THR A 109 -18.09 -11.28 -6.16
N ARG A 110 -17.47 -11.15 -7.34
CA ARG A 110 -16.94 -9.87 -7.81
C ARG A 110 -18.00 -8.80 -7.94
N HIS A 111 -19.16 -9.12 -8.52
CA HIS A 111 -20.25 -8.18 -8.66
C HIS A 111 -20.83 -7.74 -7.31
N ALA A 112 -20.99 -8.68 -6.37
CA ALA A 112 -21.47 -8.37 -5.02
C ALA A 112 -20.51 -7.46 -4.25
N GLU A 113 -19.21 -7.77 -4.26
CA GLU A 113 -18.18 -6.95 -3.63
C GLU A 113 -18.07 -5.55 -4.27
N GLN A 114 -18.15 -5.47 -5.60
CA GLN A 114 -18.15 -4.17 -6.29
C GLN A 114 -19.39 -3.33 -5.96
N ALA A 115 -20.56 -3.95 -5.86
CA ALA A 115 -21.77 -3.25 -5.45
C ALA A 115 -21.64 -2.71 -4.02
N ALA A 116 -21.14 -3.53 -3.08
CA ALA A 116 -20.91 -3.10 -1.71
C ALA A 116 -19.89 -1.94 -1.59
N ALA A 117 -18.82 -1.96 -2.40
CA ALA A 117 -17.86 -0.86 -2.41
C ALA A 117 -18.49 0.46 -2.92
N ARG A 118 -19.41 0.41 -3.88
CA ARG A 118 -20.09 1.59 -4.42
C ARG A 118 -21.11 2.23 -3.48
N GLU A 119 -21.51 1.57 -2.42
CA GLU A 119 -22.39 2.16 -1.41
C GLU A 119 -21.71 3.29 -0.61
N ALA A 120 -20.39 3.24 -0.47
CA ALA A 120 -19.60 4.18 0.34
C ALA A 120 -18.76 5.16 -0.50
N LEU A 121 -18.75 5.03 -1.83
CA LEU A 121 -17.88 5.80 -2.74
C LEU A 121 -18.74 6.43 -3.84
N ASN A 122 -18.40 7.66 -4.23
CA ASN A 122 -18.89 8.20 -5.49
C ASN A 122 -18.18 7.57 -6.71
N ASP A 123 -18.66 7.82 -7.93
CA ASP A 123 -18.14 7.18 -9.14
C ASP A 123 -16.68 7.58 -9.42
N GLU A 124 -16.27 8.82 -9.11
CA GLU A 124 -14.90 9.31 -9.28
C GLU A 124 -13.94 8.60 -8.32
N GLN A 125 -14.31 8.49 -7.04
CA GLN A 125 -13.53 7.78 -6.02
C GLN A 125 -13.43 6.28 -6.33
N TYR A 126 -14.55 5.67 -6.72
CA TYR A 126 -14.59 4.27 -7.11
C TYR A 126 -13.66 3.99 -8.29
N SER A 127 -13.73 4.81 -9.35
CA SER A 127 -12.84 4.71 -10.51
C SER A 127 -11.37 4.90 -10.11
N ALA A 128 -11.06 5.94 -9.35
CA ALA A 128 -9.69 6.25 -8.94
C ALA A 128 -9.05 5.13 -8.10
N LEU A 129 -9.81 4.51 -7.19
CA LEU A 129 -9.34 3.40 -6.36
C LEU A 129 -9.14 2.10 -7.18
N GLN A 130 -10.00 1.85 -8.18
CA GLN A 130 -9.79 0.75 -9.14
C GLN A 130 -8.46 0.93 -9.90
N TRP A 131 -8.21 2.12 -10.44
CA TRP A 131 -6.96 2.44 -11.12
C TRP A 131 -5.76 2.37 -10.17
N THR A 132 -5.91 2.77 -8.90
CA THR A 132 -4.88 2.63 -7.88
C THR A 132 -4.51 1.16 -7.67
N ALA A 133 -5.51 0.29 -7.50
CA ALA A 133 -5.29 -1.14 -7.34
C ALA A 133 -4.61 -1.77 -8.57
N ILE A 134 -5.00 -1.37 -9.78
CA ILE A 134 -4.36 -1.83 -11.04
C ILE A 134 -2.90 -1.37 -11.11
N ALA A 135 -2.65 -0.10 -10.79
CA ALA A 135 -1.30 0.47 -10.84
C ALA A 135 -0.36 -0.26 -9.87
N ILE A 136 -0.74 -0.41 -8.59
CA ILE A 136 0.12 -1.09 -7.62
C ILE A 136 0.30 -2.58 -7.95
N ASN A 137 -0.69 -3.26 -8.52
CA ASN A 137 -0.53 -4.61 -9.03
C ASN A 137 0.57 -4.71 -10.10
N ALA A 138 0.66 -3.73 -11.02
CA ALA A 138 1.72 -3.67 -12.02
C ALA A 138 3.10 -3.44 -11.36
N PHE A 139 3.21 -2.47 -10.43
CA PHE A 139 4.46 -2.20 -9.72
C PHE A 139 4.91 -3.36 -8.84
N ASN A 140 3.99 -4.09 -8.20
CA ASN A 140 4.33 -5.28 -7.42
C ASN A 140 5.02 -6.32 -8.33
N ARG A 141 4.48 -6.57 -9.54
CA ARG A 141 5.06 -7.51 -10.50
C ARG A 141 6.43 -7.08 -10.98
N ILE A 142 6.59 -5.80 -11.32
CA ILE A 142 7.90 -5.23 -11.68
C ILE A 142 8.92 -5.46 -10.56
N SER A 143 8.55 -5.13 -9.32
CA SER A 143 9.45 -5.25 -8.17
C SER A 143 9.79 -6.69 -7.82
N ILE A 144 8.81 -7.60 -7.86
CA ILE A 144 9.00 -9.03 -7.56
C ILE A 144 9.90 -9.68 -8.62
N LEU A 145 9.60 -9.45 -9.91
CA LEU A 145 10.37 -10.02 -11.02
C LEU A 145 11.79 -9.46 -11.08
N SER A 146 11.99 -8.20 -10.67
CA SER A 146 13.31 -7.58 -10.56
C SER A 146 14.06 -7.97 -9.29
N GLY A 147 13.40 -8.59 -8.32
CA GLY A 147 14.02 -8.93 -7.04
C GLY A 147 14.50 -7.69 -6.28
N HIS A 148 13.72 -6.58 -6.29
CA HIS A 148 14.11 -5.36 -5.60
C HIS A 148 14.35 -5.62 -4.10
N PRO A 149 15.54 -5.26 -3.55
CA PRO A 149 15.88 -5.58 -2.18
C PRO A 149 15.23 -4.61 -1.20
N VAL A 150 14.77 -5.15 -0.08
CA VAL A 150 14.51 -4.35 1.11
C VAL A 150 15.83 -4.23 1.89
N ARG A 151 16.27 -3.01 2.17
CA ARG A 151 17.48 -2.76 2.94
C ARG A 151 17.13 -2.43 4.39
N PRO A 152 17.88 -2.99 5.39
CA PRO A 152 17.72 -2.60 6.78
C PRO A 152 17.90 -1.08 6.94
N ARG A 153 17.02 -0.45 7.69
CA ARG A 153 17.15 0.96 8.05
C ARG A 153 18.07 1.09 9.26
N LYS A 154 18.85 2.16 9.29
CA LYS A 154 19.52 2.54 10.55
C LYS A 154 18.42 2.91 11.54
N THR A 155 18.31 2.16 12.63
CA THR A 155 17.47 2.58 13.76
C THR A 155 18.00 3.91 14.26
N ALA A 156 17.13 4.92 14.41
CA ALA A 156 17.51 6.12 15.14
C ALA A 156 18.00 5.64 16.52
N SER A 157 19.26 5.91 16.85
CA SER A 157 19.82 5.60 18.16
C SER A 157 18.91 6.21 19.20
N ALA A 158 18.42 5.41 20.14
CA ALA A 158 17.69 5.89 21.31
C ALA A 158 18.51 7.02 21.95
N PRO A 159 17.88 8.13 22.40
CA PRO A 159 18.62 9.19 23.07
C PRO A 159 19.37 8.59 24.27
N ALA A 160 20.70 8.71 24.23
CA ALA A 160 21.55 8.33 25.35
C ALA A 160 21.21 9.22 26.54
N GLY A 161 20.82 8.59 27.64
CA GLY A 161 20.93 9.22 28.96
C GLY A 161 19.64 9.70 29.59
N ALA A 162 18.95 8.80 30.28
CA ALA A 162 18.37 9.14 31.57
C ALA A 162 19.32 8.55 32.65
N THR A 163 20.32 9.32 33.05
CA THR A 163 21.10 9.04 34.26
C THR A 163 20.14 9.18 35.45
N THR A 164 19.71 8.04 36.00
CA THR A 164 19.08 8.01 37.32
C THR A 164 20.16 8.39 38.35
N SER A 165 20.16 9.64 38.79
CA SER A 165 20.88 10.06 39.98
C SER A 165 20.20 9.43 41.20
N SER A 166 20.80 8.39 41.71
CA SER A 166 20.46 7.88 43.05
C SER A 166 21.06 8.86 44.08
N GLY A 167 20.22 9.81 44.51
CA GLY A 167 20.54 10.62 45.69
C GLY A 167 20.37 9.78 46.95
N GLY A 168 21.49 9.33 47.52
CA GLY A 168 21.51 8.86 48.88
C GLY A 168 21.29 10.03 49.83
N ALA A 169 20.42 9.84 50.78
CA ALA A 169 20.33 10.68 51.97
C ALA A 169 20.17 9.80 53.21
N ARG A 170 20.93 10.14 54.14
CA ARG A 170 21.17 9.58 55.48
C ARG A 170 19.88 9.49 56.34
#